data_2bca6f39931e9814da089e100f90538f
#
_entry.id   2bca6f39931e9814da089e100f90538f
#
_cell.length_a   1.000
_cell.length_b   1.000
_cell.length_c   1.000
_cell.angle_alpha   90.00
_cell.angle_beta   90.00
_cell.angle_gamma   90.00
#
_symmetry.space_group_name_H-M   'P 1'
#
loop_
_entity.id
_entity.type
_entity.pdbx_description
1 polymer ?
#
loop_
_entity_poly.entity_id
_entity_poly.type
_entity_poly.pdbx_seq_one_letter_code
_entity_poly.pdbx_strand_id
1 'polypeptide(L)'
;MKKIVALVIAVGVFSNTAFAASFVDIENHWAKDYIITLADSGVVNGVTDTLYMPDDNVTRAQYLKMIMETVGLEQKPVRVGECLDADLNDWYAGYLQSALDCGLVPKGMVQNYSEKVEYTVDDNGNATSSKVIYTGEFNGQAPITREEMAVLTEYMYQYTRTILTNPKAVEVKKTSFKDNEEISEWAKASIDRAVADGFIEGMEDNTFKPKDTATRAQAATIIVRVLEKTK
;
A
#
# COMPACT_ATOMS: atom_id res chain seq x y z
N MET A 1 -26.47 -16.24 4.02
CA MET A 1 -26.74 -15.38 2.86
C MET A 1 -25.61 -14.35 2.83
N LYS A 2 -24.61 -14.55 1.98
CA LYS A 2 -23.45 -13.63 1.82
C LYS A 2 -23.98 -12.38 1.11
N LYS A 3 -23.96 -11.24 1.81
CA LYS A 3 -24.21 -9.94 1.19
C LYS A 3 -23.02 -9.66 0.28
N ILE A 4 -23.25 -9.74 -1.01
CA ILE A 4 -22.32 -9.24 -2.03
C ILE A 4 -22.34 -7.72 -1.87
N VAL A 5 -21.31 -7.18 -1.22
CA VAL A 5 -21.02 -5.77 -1.31
C VAL A 5 -20.41 -5.59 -2.69
N ALA A 6 -21.21 -5.14 -3.63
CA ALA A 6 -20.73 -4.68 -4.90
C ALA A 6 -19.85 -3.47 -4.60
N LEU A 7 -18.52 -3.66 -4.66
CA LEU A 7 -17.58 -2.57 -4.73
C LEU A 7 -17.76 -1.94 -6.11
N VAL A 8 -18.69 -1.00 -6.18
CA VAL A 8 -18.73 -0.05 -7.28
C VAL A 8 -17.44 0.75 -7.09
N ILE A 9 -16.44 0.49 -7.96
CA ILE A 9 -15.46 1.54 -8.27
C ILE A 9 -16.31 2.61 -8.98
N ALA A 10 -17.09 3.33 -8.20
CA ALA A 10 -17.60 4.59 -8.62
C ALA A 10 -16.34 5.45 -8.77
N VAL A 11 -15.88 5.60 -10.01
CA VAL A 11 -15.39 6.90 -10.42
C VAL A 11 -16.60 7.80 -10.17
N GLY A 12 -16.79 8.12 -8.91
CA GLY A 12 -17.76 9.10 -8.48
C GLY A 12 -17.32 10.37 -9.15
N VAL A 13 -18.07 10.77 -10.16
CA VAL A 13 -18.14 12.17 -10.53
C VAL A 13 -18.72 12.87 -9.30
N PHE A 14 -17.89 13.07 -8.29
CA PHE A 14 -18.16 14.05 -7.27
C PHE A 14 -18.14 15.37 -8.03
N SER A 15 -19.32 15.90 -8.29
CA SER A 15 -19.53 17.32 -8.63
C SER A 15 -19.25 18.17 -7.38
N ASN A 16 -18.07 18.04 -6.82
CA ASN A 16 -17.40 19.13 -6.15
C ASN A 16 -16.65 19.84 -7.25
N THR A 17 -16.76 21.16 -7.28
CA THR A 17 -15.85 22.03 -8.04
C THR A 17 -14.44 21.62 -7.64
N ALA A 18 -13.89 20.66 -8.38
CA ALA A 18 -12.52 20.25 -8.21
C ALA A 18 -11.69 21.47 -8.56
N PHE A 19 -11.16 22.14 -7.56
CA PHE A 19 -9.95 22.91 -7.76
C PHE A 19 -8.95 21.85 -8.23
N ALA A 20 -8.69 21.86 -9.54
CA ALA A 20 -7.62 21.04 -10.10
C ALA A 20 -6.38 21.30 -9.25
N ALA A 21 -5.83 20.26 -8.64
CA ALA A 21 -4.69 20.41 -7.75
C ALA A 21 -3.57 21.08 -8.53
N SER A 22 -3.25 22.32 -8.20
CA SER A 22 -2.25 23.13 -8.92
C SER A 22 -0.97 23.18 -8.10
N PHE A 23 -0.16 22.16 -8.22
CA PHE A 23 1.16 22.13 -7.61
C PHE A 23 2.19 22.75 -8.56
N VAL A 24 2.83 23.83 -8.15
CA VAL A 24 3.78 24.58 -9.01
C VAL A 24 5.08 23.82 -9.24
N ASP A 25 5.45 22.93 -8.33
CA ASP A 25 6.68 22.16 -8.37
C ASP A 25 6.62 20.90 -9.27
N ILE A 26 5.44 20.56 -9.79
CA ILE A 26 5.29 19.46 -10.74
C ILE A 26 5.13 19.92 -12.19
N GLU A 27 5.12 21.22 -12.48
CA GLU A 27 4.76 21.77 -13.79
C GLU A 27 5.59 21.16 -14.93
N ASN A 28 6.88 20.95 -14.71
CA ASN A 28 7.79 20.31 -15.69
C ASN A 28 8.28 18.93 -15.19
N HIS A 29 7.63 18.34 -14.19
CA HIS A 29 8.06 17.07 -13.62
C HIS A 29 7.49 15.90 -14.43
N TRP A 30 8.29 14.87 -14.67
CA TRP A 30 7.92 13.69 -15.45
C TRP A 30 6.67 12.96 -14.93
N ALA A 31 6.42 13.02 -13.62
CA ALA A 31 5.29 12.36 -12.97
C ALA A 31 4.03 13.26 -12.84
N LYS A 32 3.99 14.44 -13.46
CA LYS A 32 2.90 15.41 -13.33
C LYS A 32 1.53 14.76 -13.50
N ASP A 33 1.31 14.05 -14.60
CA ASP A 33 0.00 13.51 -14.95
C ASP A 33 -0.45 12.42 -13.94
N TYR A 34 0.48 11.61 -13.44
CA TYR A 34 0.21 10.61 -12.40
C TYR A 34 -0.18 11.26 -11.08
N ILE A 35 0.54 12.32 -10.69
CA ILE A 35 0.27 13.06 -9.45
C ILE A 35 -1.10 13.73 -9.53
N ILE A 36 -1.42 14.41 -10.63
CA ILE A 36 -2.72 15.05 -10.83
C ILE A 36 -3.84 14.01 -10.78
N THR A 37 -3.67 12.88 -11.46
CA THR A 37 -4.68 11.79 -11.44
C THR A 37 -5.03 11.35 -10.02
N LEU A 38 -4.05 11.17 -9.16
CA LEU A 38 -4.29 10.77 -7.77
C LEU A 38 -4.80 11.91 -6.89
N ALA A 39 -4.36 13.14 -7.14
CA ALA A 39 -4.83 14.30 -6.41
C ALA A 39 -6.31 14.59 -6.72
N ASP A 40 -6.71 14.53 -7.98
CA ASP A 40 -8.09 14.70 -8.41
C ASP A 40 -9.03 13.62 -7.87
N SER A 41 -8.49 12.41 -7.64
CA SER A 41 -9.23 11.32 -6.99
C SER A 41 -9.20 11.37 -5.45
N GLY A 42 -8.48 12.31 -4.86
CA GLY A 42 -8.38 12.47 -3.39
C GLY A 42 -7.43 11.46 -2.71
N VAL A 43 -6.72 10.64 -3.46
CA VAL A 43 -5.77 9.64 -2.91
C VAL A 43 -4.52 10.30 -2.34
N VAL A 44 -4.07 11.39 -2.97
CA VAL A 44 -2.91 12.15 -2.50
C VAL A 44 -3.24 13.64 -2.32
N ASN A 45 -2.51 14.27 -1.42
CA ASN A 45 -2.54 15.72 -1.21
C ASN A 45 -1.13 16.29 -1.37
N GLY A 46 -1.06 17.59 -1.63
CA GLY A 46 0.19 18.33 -1.50
C GLY A 46 0.72 18.34 -0.07
N VAL A 47 1.99 18.66 0.08
CA VAL A 47 2.60 18.98 1.38
C VAL A 47 2.10 20.36 1.85
N THR A 48 1.84 21.23 0.88
CA THR A 48 1.11 22.49 1.06
C THR A 48 0.04 22.60 -0.03
N ASP A 49 -0.75 23.66 -0.01
CA ASP A 49 -1.78 23.94 -1.04
C ASP A 49 -1.18 24.07 -2.46
N THR A 50 0.11 24.39 -2.58
CA THR A 50 0.77 24.66 -3.86
C THR A 50 1.99 23.78 -4.16
N LEU A 51 2.43 22.93 -3.23
CA LEU A 51 3.62 22.09 -3.37
C LEU A 51 3.28 20.63 -3.11
N TYR A 52 3.69 19.75 -4.03
CA TYR A 52 3.59 18.30 -3.90
C TYR A 52 4.87 17.67 -3.34
N MET A 53 6.03 18.25 -3.63
CA MET A 53 7.37 17.72 -3.32
C MET A 53 7.61 16.33 -3.94
N PRO A 54 7.63 16.23 -5.29
CA PRO A 54 7.64 14.94 -6.00
C PRO A 54 8.89 14.10 -5.74
N ASP A 55 10.04 14.74 -5.53
CA ASP A 55 11.33 14.08 -5.34
C ASP A 55 11.64 13.74 -3.88
N ASP A 56 10.80 14.19 -2.95
CA ASP A 56 10.95 13.83 -1.54
C ASP A 56 10.63 12.35 -1.32
N ASN A 57 11.29 11.74 -0.34
CA ASN A 57 11.00 10.37 0.05
C ASN A 57 9.56 10.24 0.58
N VAL A 58 8.88 9.17 0.18
CA VAL A 58 7.61 8.78 0.78
C VAL A 58 7.86 7.85 1.96
N THR A 59 7.14 8.03 3.06
CA THR A 59 7.26 7.12 4.21
C THR A 59 6.41 5.86 4.02
N ARG A 60 6.72 4.80 4.77
CA ARG A 60 5.98 3.54 4.77
C ARG A 60 4.49 3.76 5.08
N ALA A 61 4.20 4.58 6.09
CA ALA A 61 2.82 4.94 6.46
C ALA A 61 2.11 5.77 5.38
N GLN A 62 2.80 6.72 4.74
CA GLN A 62 2.23 7.49 3.65
C GLN A 62 1.87 6.60 2.46
N TYR A 63 2.77 5.70 2.06
CA TYR A 63 2.49 4.78 0.97
C TYR A 63 1.35 3.81 1.30
N LEU A 64 1.32 3.29 2.53
CA LEU A 64 0.22 2.44 3.00
C LEU A 64 -1.12 3.18 2.93
N LYS A 65 -1.17 4.44 3.38
CA LYS A 65 -2.37 5.28 3.25
C LYS A 65 -2.79 5.42 1.78
N MET A 66 -1.86 5.73 0.87
CA MET A 66 -2.17 5.85 -0.55
C MET A 66 -2.81 4.57 -1.10
N ILE A 67 -2.29 3.39 -0.74
CA ILE A 67 -2.86 2.10 -1.10
C ILE A 67 -4.29 1.95 -0.55
N MET A 68 -4.48 2.21 0.74
CA MET A 68 -5.78 2.05 1.41
C MET A 68 -6.85 2.95 0.80
N GLU A 69 -6.53 4.22 0.56
CA GLU A 69 -7.43 5.17 -0.12
C GLU A 69 -7.75 4.70 -1.55
N THR A 70 -6.76 4.17 -2.27
CA THR A 70 -6.94 3.67 -3.64
C THR A 70 -7.92 2.51 -3.72
N VAL A 71 -7.89 1.59 -2.75
CA VAL A 71 -8.79 0.43 -2.72
C VAL A 71 -10.07 0.67 -1.92
N GLY A 72 -10.29 1.88 -1.42
CA GLY A 72 -11.49 2.25 -0.68
C GLY A 72 -11.61 1.56 0.68
N LEU A 73 -10.49 1.26 1.33
CA LEU A 73 -10.48 0.68 2.67
C LEU A 73 -10.45 1.76 3.74
N GLU A 74 -11.44 1.74 4.61
CA GLU A 74 -11.56 2.71 5.70
C GLU A 74 -10.62 2.37 6.86
N GLN A 75 -10.24 3.41 7.60
CA GLN A 75 -9.52 3.27 8.86
C GLN A 75 -10.38 2.55 9.90
N LYS A 76 -9.77 1.65 10.65
CA LYS A 76 -10.40 1.05 11.83
C LYS A 76 -9.97 1.77 13.11
N PRO A 77 -10.85 1.81 14.13
CA PRO A 77 -10.43 2.23 15.45
C PRO A 77 -9.32 1.33 15.97
N VAL A 78 -8.25 1.94 16.47
CA VAL A 78 -7.11 1.22 17.06
C VAL A 78 -7.30 1.11 18.55
N ARG A 79 -6.91 -0.04 19.11
CA ARG A 79 -6.88 -0.28 20.55
C ARG A 79 -5.43 -0.40 21.03
N VAL A 80 -5.21 -0.04 22.28
CA VAL A 80 -3.87 -0.13 22.89
C VAL A 80 -3.26 -1.51 22.70
N GLY A 81 -2.05 -1.56 22.15
CA GLY A 81 -1.27 -2.80 21.97
C GLY A 81 -1.74 -3.71 20.84
N GLU A 82 -2.62 -3.23 19.94
CA GLU A 82 -3.13 -4.02 18.82
C GLU A 82 -2.48 -3.69 17.47
N CYS A 83 -1.72 -2.60 17.34
CA CYS A 83 -1.19 -2.11 16.08
C CYS A 83 0.32 -1.94 16.05
N LEU A 84 1.05 -3.05 16.17
CA LEU A 84 2.52 -3.07 16.08
C LEU A 84 3.16 -1.98 16.97
N ASP A 85 4.10 -1.21 16.41
CA ASP A 85 4.81 -0.09 17.04
C ASP A 85 4.11 1.27 16.87
N ALA A 86 2.95 1.32 16.24
CA ALA A 86 2.21 2.57 16.08
C ALA A 86 1.56 3.01 17.40
N ASP A 87 1.77 4.27 17.78
CA ASP A 87 1.04 4.87 18.89
C ASP A 87 -0.43 5.10 18.49
N LEU A 88 -1.35 5.05 19.45
CA LEU A 88 -2.78 5.31 19.21
C LEU A 88 -3.06 6.68 18.60
N ASN A 89 -2.18 7.66 18.87
CA ASN A 89 -2.27 9.01 18.34
C ASN A 89 -1.57 9.18 16.99
N ASP A 90 -0.89 8.16 16.51
CA ASP A 90 -0.30 8.20 15.18
C ASP A 90 -1.41 8.25 14.13
N TRP A 91 -1.32 9.22 13.24
CA TRP A 91 -2.33 9.46 12.20
C TRP A 91 -2.57 8.23 11.29
N TYR A 92 -1.57 7.34 11.20
CA TYR A 92 -1.62 6.15 10.35
C TYR A 92 -2.04 4.87 11.08
N ALA A 93 -2.19 4.90 12.41
CA ALA A 93 -2.46 3.69 13.19
C ALA A 93 -3.74 2.96 12.74
N GLY A 94 -4.81 3.71 12.43
CA GLY A 94 -6.06 3.14 11.92
C GLY A 94 -5.92 2.53 10.52
N TYR A 95 -5.10 3.12 9.66
CA TYR A 95 -4.76 2.54 8.35
C TYR A 95 -3.96 1.25 8.51
N LEU A 96 -2.94 1.26 9.39
CA LEU A 96 -2.11 0.10 9.65
C LEU A 96 -2.93 -1.06 10.23
N GLN A 97 -3.81 -0.81 11.18
CA GLN A 97 -4.72 -1.82 11.73
C GLN A 97 -5.61 -2.45 10.65
N SER A 98 -6.23 -1.61 9.82
CA SER A 98 -7.06 -2.11 8.72
C SER A 98 -6.27 -2.95 7.72
N ALA A 99 -5.06 -2.51 7.38
CA ALA A 99 -4.19 -3.19 6.43
C ALA A 99 -3.69 -4.55 6.96
N LEU A 100 -3.38 -4.64 8.25
CA LEU A 100 -3.03 -5.90 8.92
C LEU A 100 -4.21 -6.88 8.88
N ASP A 101 -5.39 -6.43 9.26
CA ASP A 101 -6.61 -7.26 9.28
C ASP A 101 -7.02 -7.76 7.89
N CYS A 102 -6.69 -7.01 6.84
CA CYS A 102 -6.96 -7.38 5.44
C CYS A 102 -5.81 -8.16 4.79
N GLY A 103 -4.68 -8.33 5.49
CA GLY A 103 -3.51 -9.01 4.97
C GLY A 103 -2.74 -8.21 3.91
N LEU A 104 -2.88 -6.88 3.88
CA LEU A 104 -2.16 -5.99 2.96
C LEU A 104 -0.73 -5.69 3.39
N VAL A 105 -0.40 -5.86 4.68
CA VAL A 105 0.98 -5.71 5.17
C VAL A 105 1.66 -7.07 5.20
N PRO A 106 2.71 -7.28 4.39
CA PRO A 106 3.47 -8.52 4.41
C PRO A 106 4.20 -8.73 5.73
N LYS A 107 4.13 -9.93 6.29
CA LYS A 107 4.84 -10.25 7.55
C LYS A 107 6.35 -9.96 7.47
N GLY A 108 6.98 -10.23 6.32
CA GLY A 108 8.40 -9.96 6.10
C GLY A 108 8.78 -8.48 6.10
N MET A 109 7.81 -7.58 5.99
CA MET A 109 8.00 -6.14 6.07
C MET A 109 8.04 -5.62 7.52
N VAL A 110 7.62 -6.43 8.48
CA VAL A 110 7.56 -6.07 9.91
C VAL A 110 8.68 -6.78 10.65
N GLN A 111 9.54 -6.02 11.32
CA GLN A 111 10.61 -6.59 12.13
C GLN A 111 10.03 -7.24 13.39
N ASN A 112 10.58 -8.38 13.80
CA ASN A 112 10.12 -9.14 14.98
C ASN A 112 8.62 -9.44 14.98
N TYR A 113 8.04 -9.67 13.78
CA TYR A 113 6.62 -9.94 13.63
C TYR A 113 6.16 -11.16 14.43
N SER A 114 5.09 -10.97 15.18
CA SER A 114 4.34 -12.06 15.82
C SER A 114 2.85 -11.73 15.83
N GLU A 115 2.02 -12.75 15.87
CA GLU A 115 0.59 -12.60 16.01
C GLU A 115 0.06 -13.58 17.07
N LYS A 116 -0.91 -13.14 17.86
CA LYS A 116 -1.58 -13.94 18.87
C LYS A 116 -3.09 -13.77 18.74
N VAL A 117 -3.81 -14.86 18.78
CA VAL A 117 -5.27 -14.82 18.86
C VAL A 117 -5.69 -14.85 20.33
N GLU A 118 -6.43 -13.85 20.77
CA GLU A 118 -7.05 -13.81 22.09
C GLU A 118 -8.55 -14.10 21.96
N TYR A 119 -9.06 -14.92 22.86
CA TYR A 119 -10.48 -15.29 22.92
C TYR A 119 -11.13 -14.68 24.16
N THR A 120 -12.32 -14.11 23.96
CA THR A 120 -13.23 -13.83 25.06
C THR A 120 -14.11 -15.06 25.27
N VAL A 121 -14.27 -15.50 26.49
CA VAL A 121 -15.10 -16.66 26.82
C VAL A 121 -16.27 -16.26 27.72
N ASP A 122 -17.37 -17.00 27.62
CA ASP A 122 -18.51 -16.89 28.53
C ASP A 122 -18.22 -17.61 29.87
N ASP A 123 -19.19 -17.54 30.80
CA ASP A 123 -19.10 -18.18 32.13
C ASP A 123 -18.97 -19.72 32.06
N ASN A 124 -19.28 -20.32 30.91
CA ASN A 124 -19.15 -21.75 30.68
C ASN A 124 -17.85 -22.12 29.94
N GLY A 125 -17.00 -21.15 29.66
CA GLY A 125 -15.73 -21.37 28.96
C GLY A 125 -15.83 -21.44 27.43
N ASN A 126 -17.00 -21.12 26.84
CA ASN A 126 -17.15 -21.10 25.38
C ASN A 126 -16.64 -19.78 24.80
N ALA A 127 -15.91 -19.84 23.70
CA ALA A 127 -15.43 -18.65 23.01
C ALA A 127 -16.61 -17.83 22.43
N THR A 128 -16.74 -16.58 22.84
CA THR A 128 -17.77 -15.65 22.40
C THR A 128 -17.28 -14.67 21.33
N SER A 129 -16.00 -14.36 21.36
CA SER A 129 -15.33 -13.55 20.33
C SER A 129 -13.83 -13.86 20.28
N SER A 130 -13.19 -13.43 19.23
CA SER A 130 -11.71 -13.48 19.10
C SER A 130 -11.19 -12.19 18.49
N LYS A 131 -9.97 -11.82 18.88
CA LYS A 131 -9.20 -10.76 18.24
C LYS A 131 -7.79 -11.21 17.97
N VAL A 132 -7.18 -10.67 16.92
CA VAL A 132 -5.76 -10.86 16.63
C VAL A 132 -4.99 -9.65 17.16
N ILE A 133 -3.95 -9.94 17.93
CA ILE A 133 -2.98 -8.94 18.39
C ILE A 133 -1.72 -9.12 17.56
N TYR A 134 -1.27 -8.04 16.95
CA TYR A 134 -0.04 -8.00 16.18
C TYR A 134 1.06 -7.36 17.00
N THR A 135 2.26 -7.94 16.98
CA THR A 135 3.46 -7.36 17.60
C THR A 135 4.59 -7.31 16.59
N GLY A 136 5.50 -6.35 16.77
CA GLY A 136 6.63 -6.10 15.88
C GLY A 136 6.78 -4.62 15.56
N GLU A 137 7.68 -4.30 14.66
CA GLU A 137 8.02 -2.93 14.30
C GLU A 137 7.73 -2.69 12.81
N PHE A 138 6.71 -1.88 12.55
CA PHE A 138 6.38 -1.43 11.19
C PHE A 138 7.20 -0.22 10.78
N ASN A 139 7.64 0.60 11.74
CA ASN A 139 8.45 1.80 11.49
C ASN A 139 7.79 2.74 10.46
N GLY A 140 6.52 3.10 10.67
CA GLY A 140 5.69 3.81 9.70
C GLY A 140 6.25 5.14 9.20
N GLN A 141 7.04 5.84 10.02
CA GLN A 141 7.66 7.12 9.68
C GLN A 141 8.98 6.98 8.88
N ALA A 142 9.55 5.78 8.79
CA ALA A 142 10.74 5.56 7.98
C ALA A 142 10.43 5.69 6.48
N PRO A 143 11.38 6.20 5.66
CA PRO A 143 11.24 6.14 4.20
C PRO A 143 11.02 4.70 3.73
N ILE A 144 10.08 4.51 2.80
CA ILE A 144 9.86 3.19 2.21
C ILE A 144 10.98 2.84 1.22
N THR A 145 11.43 1.60 1.25
CA THR A 145 12.37 1.11 0.23
C THR A 145 11.64 0.67 -1.04
N ARG A 146 12.36 0.55 -2.14
CA ARG A 146 11.80 0.13 -3.43
C ARG A 146 11.26 -1.30 -3.38
N GLU A 147 11.93 -2.21 -2.65
CA GLU A 147 11.41 -3.57 -2.47
C GLU A 147 10.11 -3.60 -1.66
N GLU A 148 10.02 -2.83 -0.59
CA GLU A 148 8.80 -2.71 0.22
C GLU A 148 7.64 -2.10 -0.57
N MET A 149 7.93 -1.06 -1.35
CA MET A 149 6.96 -0.42 -2.22
C MET A 149 6.43 -1.41 -3.28
N ALA A 150 7.30 -2.18 -3.91
CA ALA A 150 6.92 -3.19 -4.89
C ALA A 150 6.02 -4.28 -4.28
N VAL A 151 6.37 -4.75 -3.08
CA VAL A 151 5.59 -5.78 -2.41
C VAL A 151 4.21 -5.27 -1.98
N LEU A 152 4.12 -4.10 -1.37
CA LEU A 152 2.83 -3.50 -1.01
C LEU A 152 1.95 -3.26 -2.24
N THR A 153 2.54 -2.83 -3.35
CA THR A 153 1.83 -2.67 -4.65
C THR A 153 1.22 -3.98 -5.12
N GLU A 154 2.01 -5.05 -5.08
CA GLU A 154 1.55 -6.38 -5.50
C GLU A 154 0.44 -6.89 -4.59
N TYR A 155 0.54 -6.71 -3.28
CA TYR A 155 -0.51 -7.07 -2.33
C TYR A 155 -1.79 -6.27 -2.57
N MET A 156 -1.70 -4.98 -2.85
CA MET A 156 -2.83 -4.14 -3.25
C MET A 156 -3.51 -4.70 -4.51
N TYR A 157 -2.73 -5.03 -5.52
CA TYR A 157 -3.27 -5.58 -6.78
C TYR A 157 -3.95 -6.93 -6.56
N GLN A 158 -3.34 -7.84 -5.81
CA GLN A 158 -3.96 -9.12 -5.49
C GLN A 158 -5.23 -8.96 -4.65
N TYR A 159 -5.24 -8.05 -3.68
CA TYR A 159 -6.43 -7.72 -2.92
C TYR A 159 -7.56 -7.26 -3.83
N THR A 160 -7.31 -6.32 -4.72
CA THR A 160 -8.28 -5.81 -5.69
C THR A 160 -8.81 -6.93 -6.60
N ARG A 161 -7.94 -7.76 -7.14
CA ARG A 161 -8.33 -8.90 -7.99
C ARG A 161 -9.17 -9.92 -7.24
N THR A 162 -8.84 -10.23 -5.99
CA THR A 162 -9.60 -11.20 -5.19
C THR A 162 -11.03 -10.74 -4.93
N ILE A 163 -11.22 -9.43 -4.78
CA ILE A 163 -12.56 -8.84 -4.62
C ILE A 163 -13.34 -8.82 -5.94
N LEU A 164 -12.68 -8.46 -7.04
CA LEU A 164 -13.34 -8.26 -8.34
C LEU A 164 -13.49 -9.55 -9.16
N THR A 165 -12.53 -10.46 -9.04
CA THR A 165 -12.50 -11.70 -9.84
C THR A 165 -12.00 -12.85 -8.97
N ASN A 166 -12.23 -14.08 -9.39
CA ASN A 166 -11.62 -15.26 -8.75
C ASN A 166 -10.35 -15.63 -9.54
N PRO A 167 -9.19 -15.00 -9.26
CA PRO A 167 -8.02 -15.08 -10.12
C PRO A 167 -7.42 -16.49 -10.06
N LYS A 168 -7.07 -17.02 -11.22
CA LYS A 168 -6.22 -18.22 -11.30
C LYS A 168 -4.77 -17.83 -11.05
N ALA A 169 -4.03 -18.71 -10.39
CA ALA A 169 -2.59 -18.56 -10.26
C ALA A 169 -1.95 -18.50 -11.65
N VAL A 170 -1.11 -17.51 -11.88
CA VAL A 170 -0.33 -17.34 -13.11
C VAL A 170 1.12 -17.65 -12.78
N GLU A 171 1.75 -18.49 -13.59
CA GLU A 171 3.19 -18.70 -13.50
C GLU A 171 3.91 -17.42 -13.94
N VAL A 172 4.78 -16.90 -13.10
CA VAL A 172 5.51 -15.66 -13.32
C VAL A 172 6.99 -15.96 -13.54
N LYS A 173 7.54 -15.39 -14.61
CA LYS A 173 8.97 -15.51 -14.89
C LYS A 173 9.77 -14.75 -13.84
N LYS A 174 10.79 -15.40 -13.28
CA LYS A 174 11.71 -14.76 -12.34
C LYS A 174 12.46 -13.61 -13.01
N THR A 175 12.59 -12.52 -12.29
CA THR A 175 13.40 -11.37 -12.69
C THR A 175 14.90 -11.71 -12.64
N SER A 176 15.69 -10.98 -13.39
CA SER A 176 17.13 -11.17 -13.47
C SER A 176 17.85 -9.82 -13.44
N PHE A 177 17.82 -9.18 -12.25
CA PHE A 177 18.58 -7.97 -12.00
C PHE A 177 20.01 -8.29 -11.57
N LYS A 178 20.96 -7.39 -11.84
CA LYS A 178 22.36 -7.57 -11.45
C LYS A 178 22.55 -7.64 -9.93
N ASP A 179 21.69 -6.98 -9.19
CA ASP A 179 21.64 -6.89 -7.72
C ASP A 179 20.58 -7.81 -7.09
N ASN A 180 20.22 -8.88 -7.77
CA ASN A 180 19.16 -9.80 -7.34
C ASN A 180 19.42 -10.41 -5.95
N GLU A 181 20.71 -10.55 -5.56
CA GLU A 181 21.11 -11.04 -4.26
C GLU A 181 20.83 -10.04 -3.12
N GLU A 182 20.68 -8.76 -3.43
CA GLU A 182 20.32 -7.72 -2.45
C GLU A 182 18.82 -7.68 -2.14
N ILE A 183 18.00 -8.29 -3.00
CA ILE A 183 16.55 -8.41 -2.77
C ILE A 183 16.30 -9.36 -1.61
N SER A 184 15.55 -8.90 -0.62
CA SER A 184 15.14 -9.73 0.52
C SER A 184 14.34 -10.94 0.05
N GLU A 185 14.60 -12.12 0.64
CA GLU A 185 13.94 -13.37 0.23
C GLU A 185 12.41 -13.28 0.27
N TRP A 186 11.87 -12.61 1.29
CA TRP A 186 10.44 -12.39 1.43
C TRP A 186 9.83 -11.52 0.33
N ALA A 187 10.63 -10.69 -0.35
CA ALA A 187 10.19 -9.75 -1.39
C ALA A 187 10.26 -10.32 -2.80
N LYS A 188 11.15 -11.29 -3.06
CA LYS A 188 11.47 -11.80 -4.42
C LYS A 188 10.24 -12.16 -5.22
N ALA A 189 9.35 -12.98 -4.68
CA ALA A 189 8.19 -13.44 -5.42
C ALA A 189 7.19 -12.32 -5.77
N SER A 190 7.06 -11.32 -4.91
CA SER A 190 6.19 -10.16 -5.18
C SER A 190 6.82 -9.21 -6.19
N ILE A 191 8.14 -9.02 -6.15
CA ILE A 191 8.88 -8.23 -7.14
C ILE A 191 8.77 -8.87 -8.52
N ASP A 192 8.95 -10.19 -8.63
CA ASP A 192 8.78 -10.91 -9.89
C ASP A 192 7.39 -10.63 -10.51
N ARG A 193 6.34 -10.66 -9.69
CA ARG A 193 4.97 -10.38 -10.15
C ARG A 193 4.77 -8.91 -10.50
N ALA A 194 5.22 -7.99 -9.65
CA ALA A 194 5.07 -6.55 -9.88
C ALA A 194 5.78 -6.10 -11.17
N VAL A 195 6.93 -6.70 -11.49
CA VAL A 195 7.65 -6.46 -12.74
C VAL A 195 6.92 -7.09 -13.92
N ALA A 196 6.46 -8.33 -13.81
CA ALA A 196 5.72 -9.01 -14.87
C ALA A 196 4.40 -8.30 -15.21
N ASP A 197 3.76 -7.71 -14.22
CA ASP A 197 2.55 -6.92 -14.36
C ASP A 197 2.79 -5.48 -14.84
N GLY A 198 4.06 -5.05 -14.90
CA GLY A 198 4.46 -3.72 -15.41
C GLY A 198 4.23 -2.58 -14.39
N PHE A 199 4.06 -2.90 -13.11
CA PHE A 199 3.88 -1.87 -12.08
C PHE A 199 5.18 -1.17 -11.73
N ILE A 200 6.26 -1.94 -11.66
CA ILE A 200 7.60 -1.44 -11.34
C ILE A 200 8.62 -2.01 -12.34
N GLU A 201 9.63 -1.23 -12.63
CA GLU A 201 10.70 -1.58 -13.53
C GLU A 201 12.06 -1.48 -12.83
N GLY A 202 13.07 -2.19 -13.36
CA GLY A 202 14.46 -1.98 -12.98
C GLY A 202 15.00 -0.68 -13.54
N MET A 203 16.20 -0.35 -13.12
CA MET A 203 16.95 0.81 -13.64
C MET A 203 17.55 0.50 -15.02
N GLU A 204 17.98 1.53 -15.74
CA GLU A 204 18.61 1.42 -17.06
C GLU A 204 19.87 0.54 -17.06
N ASP A 205 20.60 0.48 -15.95
CA ASP A 205 21.77 -0.36 -15.75
C ASP A 205 21.45 -1.82 -15.43
N ASN A 206 20.18 -2.21 -15.49
CA ASN A 206 19.65 -3.51 -15.12
C ASN A 206 19.81 -3.87 -13.63
N THR A 207 19.78 -2.89 -12.74
CA THR A 207 19.65 -3.11 -11.30
C THR A 207 18.21 -2.85 -10.86
N PHE A 208 17.80 -3.41 -9.71
CA PHE A 208 16.52 -3.11 -9.07
C PHE A 208 16.63 -2.04 -7.98
N LYS A 209 17.76 -2.00 -7.31
CA LYS A 209 18.07 -1.16 -6.15
C LYS A 209 17.06 -1.34 -5.01
N PRO A 210 16.96 -2.56 -4.46
CA PRO A 210 15.89 -2.91 -3.54
C PRO A 210 15.88 -2.07 -2.25
N LYS A 211 17.06 -1.64 -1.80
CA LYS A 211 17.24 -0.90 -0.53
C LYS A 211 17.20 0.62 -0.69
N ASP A 212 17.22 1.13 -1.93
CA ASP A 212 17.04 2.57 -2.16
C ASP A 212 15.65 3.02 -1.73
N THR A 213 15.56 4.24 -1.23
CA THR A 213 14.27 4.84 -0.85
C THR A 213 13.48 5.28 -2.09
N ALA A 214 12.16 5.22 -1.98
CA ALA A 214 11.26 5.63 -3.05
C ALA A 214 10.75 7.06 -2.85
N THR A 215 10.57 7.77 -3.97
CA THR A 215 10.02 9.13 -3.95
C THR A 215 8.50 9.15 -4.03
N ARG A 216 7.91 10.28 -3.66
CA ARG A 216 6.47 10.54 -3.77
C ARG A 216 5.97 10.46 -5.22
N ALA A 217 6.79 10.89 -6.19
CA ALA A 217 6.51 10.75 -7.62
C ALA A 217 6.47 9.28 -8.06
N GLN A 218 7.44 8.48 -7.64
CA GLN A 218 7.48 7.04 -7.93
C GLN A 218 6.26 6.32 -7.33
N ALA A 219 5.90 6.64 -6.10
CA ALA A 219 4.73 6.09 -5.44
C ALA A 219 3.44 6.40 -6.21
N ALA A 220 3.24 7.65 -6.61
CA ALA A 220 2.07 8.04 -7.41
C ALA A 220 2.01 7.30 -8.75
N THR A 221 3.13 7.19 -9.44
CA THR A 221 3.22 6.52 -10.75
C THR A 221 2.82 5.04 -10.65
N ILE A 222 3.33 4.34 -9.65
CA ILE A 222 3.07 2.91 -9.48
C ILE A 222 1.58 2.66 -9.17
N ILE A 223 0.97 3.45 -8.31
CA ILE A 223 -0.45 3.32 -7.98
C ILE A 223 -1.32 3.54 -9.20
N VAL A 224 -1.04 4.55 -10.03
CA VAL A 224 -1.80 4.79 -11.27
C VAL A 224 -1.65 3.62 -12.24
N ARG A 225 -0.46 3.04 -12.41
CA ARG A 225 -0.26 1.85 -13.25
C ARG A 225 -1.13 0.66 -12.79
N VAL A 226 -1.28 0.46 -11.48
CA VAL A 226 -2.20 -0.57 -10.95
C VAL A 226 -3.65 -0.24 -11.28
N LEU A 227 -4.07 1.01 -11.08
CA LEU A 227 -5.44 1.44 -11.40
C LEU A 227 -5.78 1.27 -12.88
N GLU A 228 -4.85 1.53 -13.78
CA GLU A 228 -5.03 1.33 -15.22
C GLU A 228 -5.21 -0.15 -15.59
N LYS A 229 -4.54 -1.05 -14.87
CA LYS A 229 -4.63 -2.49 -15.12
C LYS A 229 -5.87 -3.14 -14.49
N THR A 230 -6.53 -2.47 -13.58
CA THR A 230 -7.75 -2.98 -12.90
C THR A 230 -9.05 -2.48 -13.54
N LYS A 231 -8.97 -1.61 -14.54
CA LYS A 231 -10.10 -1.16 -15.35
C LYS A 231 -10.47 -2.23 -16.39
#